data_2a10a178e9c24465c50977a26916a257
#
_entry.id   2a10a178e9c24465c50977a26916a257
#
_cell.length_a   1.000
_cell.length_b   1.000
_cell.length_c   1.000
_cell.angle_alpha   90.00
_cell.angle_beta   90.00
_cell.angle_gamma   90.00
#
_symmetry.space_group_name_H-M   'P 1'
#
loop_
_entity.id
_entity.type
_entity.pdbx_description
1 polymer ?
#
loop_
_entity_poly.entity_id
_entity_poly.type
_entity_poly.pdbx_seq_one_letter_code
_entity_poly.pdbx_strand_id
1 'polypeptide(L)'
;MTKLLSQIHTITDGNIATPKGFHADGQHVGLKHKSKDLGWIYSDVPASVAGVFTTNQVQAAPVQLDKTVIQNGQIQAIVVNSGNANAVTGAIGLTHAKTMQAVTAAQLNISPELVAVSSTGVIGQPLPIDTVTAGIAKLNIDGDADSFAEAIKTTDTVKKTITIQSE
;
A
#
# COMPACT_ATOMS: atom_id res chain seq x y z
N MET A 1 25.07 10.38 20.59
CA MET A 1 24.25 9.26 20.11
C MET A 1 23.48 8.54 21.23
N THR A 2 24.03 8.37 22.42
CA THR A 2 23.42 7.59 23.52
C THR A 2 22.14 8.25 24.11
N LYS A 3 22.03 9.58 24.08
CA LYS A 3 20.89 10.32 24.65
C LYS A 3 19.60 10.24 23.78
N LEU A 4 19.73 10.00 22.47
CA LEU A 4 18.57 9.84 21.55
C LEU A 4 17.91 8.44 21.73
N LEU A 5 18.68 7.42 22.01
CA LEU A 5 18.18 6.04 22.14
C LEU A 5 17.40 5.79 23.43
N SER A 6 17.61 6.62 24.48
CA SER A 6 16.86 6.52 25.75
C SER A 6 15.46 7.11 25.68
N GLN A 7 15.09 7.74 24.56
CA GLN A 7 13.79 8.38 24.33
C GLN A 7 12.92 7.57 23.34
N ILE A 8 13.35 6.36 22.96
CA ILE A 8 12.60 5.50 22.03
C ILE A 8 12.07 4.30 22.79
N HIS A 9 10.76 4.13 22.78
CA HIS A 9 10.06 3.01 23.39
C HIS A 9 9.39 2.15 22.33
N THR A 10 9.47 0.83 22.50
CA THR A 10 8.70 -0.11 21.68
C THR A 10 7.29 -0.23 22.25
N ILE A 11 6.28 -0.07 21.40
CA ILE A 11 4.88 -0.33 21.76
C ILE A 11 4.60 -1.80 21.47
N THR A 12 4.32 -2.57 22.52
CA THR A 12 3.91 -3.97 22.40
C THR A 12 2.54 -4.02 21.70
N ASP A 13 2.38 -4.98 20.77
CA ASP A 13 1.14 -5.16 19.98
C ASP A 13 0.75 -3.95 19.11
N GLY A 14 1.66 -3.01 18.89
CA GLY A 14 1.45 -1.91 17.96
C GLY A 14 1.47 -2.37 16.51
N ASN A 15 0.72 -1.69 15.64
CA ASN A 15 0.62 -1.95 14.21
C ASN A 15 0.62 -0.64 13.39
N ILE A 16 0.38 -0.73 12.10
CA ILE A 16 0.42 0.42 11.18
C ILE A 16 -0.65 1.49 11.49
N ALA A 17 -1.74 1.12 12.16
CA ALA A 17 -2.80 2.04 12.59
C ALA A 17 -2.62 2.56 14.03
N THR A 18 -1.56 2.18 14.74
CA THR A 18 -1.25 2.72 16.08
C THR A 18 -1.08 4.24 16.09
N PRO A 19 -0.44 4.89 15.09
CA PRO A 19 -0.43 6.33 15.02
C PRO A 19 -1.85 6.88 14.81
N LYS A 20 -2.21 7.90 15.61
CA LYS A 20 -3.55 8.48 15.58
C LYS A 20 -3.90 9.02 14.20
N GLY A 21 -5.09 8.70 13.72
CA GLY A 21 -5.62 9.14 12.42
C GLY A 21 -5.14 8.28 11.25
N PHE A 22 -4.50 7.13 11.52
CA PHE A 22 -4.17 6.14 10.50
C PHE A 22 -5.05 4.90 10.65
N HIS A 23 -5.50 4.38 9.52
CA HIS A 23 -6.35 3.21 9.39
C HIS A 23 -5.73 2.25 8.38
N ALA A 24 -5.98 0.97 8.51
CA ALA A 24 -5.55 -0.01 7.54
C ALA A 24 -6.48 -1.22 7.53
N ASP A 25 -6.58 -1.88 6.39
CA ASP A 25 -7.30 -3.14 6.22
C ASP A 25 -6.61 -4.02 5.19
N GLY A 26 -6.83 -5.32 5.27
CA GLY A 26 -6.34 -6.29 4.32
C GLY A 26 -7.29 -7.44 4.11
N GLN A 27 -7.52 -7.81 2.84
CA GLN A 27 -8.48 -8.81 2.42
C GLN A 27 -7.83 -9.88 1.53
N HIS A 28 -8.43 -11.05 1.47
CA HIS A 28 -8.17 -12.04 0.44
C HIS A 28 -9.16 -11.83 -0.70
N VAL A 29 -8.64 -11.49 -1.89
CA VAL A 29 -9.47 -11.21 -3.06
C VAL A 29 -9.24 -12.20 -4.21
N GLY A 30 -8.28 -13.11 -4.07
CA GLY A 30 -8.02 -14.19 -5.03
C GLY A 30 -6.81 -13.97 -5.93
N LEU A 31 -5.92 -13.05 -5.60
CA LEU A 31 -4.62 -12.89 -6.28
C LEU A 31 -3.62 -13.96 -5.83
N LYS A 32 -3.71 -14.39 -4.58
CA LYS A 32 -3.01 -15.53 -4.01
C LYS A 32 -3.99 -16.67 -3.73
N HIS A 33 -3.47 -17.86 -3.50
CA HIS A 33 -4.31 -19.05 -3.32
C HIS A 33 -5.15 -19.02 -2.02
N LYS A 34 -4.56 -18.58 -0.88
CA LYS A 34 -5.22 -18.65 0.44
C LYS A 34 -4.97 -17.41 1.31
N SER A 35 -3.83 -16.76 1.15
CA SER A 35 -3.43 -15.65 2.02
C SER A 35 -4.09 -14.35 1.57
N LYS A 36 -4.22 -13.39 2.48
CA LYS A 36 -4.61 -12.02 2.14
C LYS A 36 -3.64 -11.44 1.10
N ASP A 37 -4.16 -10.64 0.17
CA ASP A 37 -3.44 -10.25 -1.03
C ASP A 37 -3.77 -8.84 -1.54
N LEU A 38 -4.68 -8.15 -0.87
CA LEU A 38 -5.02 -6.75 -1.14
C LEU A 38 -5.24 -6.02 0.18
N GLY A 39 -4.72 -4.79 0.28
CA GLY A 39 -4.94 -3.96 1.45
C GLY A 39 -4.70 -2.48 1.17
N TRP A 40 -5.05 -1.64 2.11
CA TRP A 40 -4.75 -0.21 2.09
C TRP A 40 -4.30 0.30 3.45
N ILE A 41 -3.61 1.45 3.41
CA ILE A 41 -3.41 2.36 4.53
C ILE A 41 -4.10 3.66 4.16
N TYR A 42 -4.79 4.26 5.11
CA TYR A 42 -5.49 5.52 4.93
C TYR A 42 -5.21 6.45 6.11
N SER A 43 -5.08 7.74 5.84
CA SER A 43 -4.95 8.81 6.85
C SER A 43 -6.19 9.70 6.83
N ASP A 44 -6.69 10.10 7.99
CA ASP A 44 -7.85 11.02 8.11
C ASP A 44 -7.63 12.35 7.38
N VAL A 45 -6.39 12.76 7.26
CA VAL A 45 -5.98 14.01 6.59
C VAL A 45 -4.80 13.74 5.66
N PRO A 46 -4.60 14.57 4.61
CA PRO A 46 -3.40 14.46 3.78
C PRO A 46 -2.12 14.53 4.62
N ALA A 47 -1.25 13.55 4.45
CA ALA A 47 0.03 13.44 5.14
C ALA A 47 1.17 13.85 4.22
N SER A 48 2.21 14.47 4.77
CA SER A 48 3.43 14.78 4.03
C SER A 48 4.09 13.49 3.53
N VAL A 49 4.51 13.48 2.28
CA VAL A 49 5.17 12.34 1.65
C VAL A 49 6.50 12.73 1.02
N ALA A 50 7.46 11.84 1.15
CA ALA A 50 8.70 11.86 0.38
C ALA A 50 9.05 10.43 -0.04
N GLY A 51 9.68 10.26 -1.19
CA GLY A 51 10.02 8.94 -1.70
C GLY A 51 11.27 8.96 -2.56
N VAL A 52 11.95 7.82 -2.58
CA VAL A 52 13.07 7.53 -3.48
C VAL A 52 12.68 6.33 -4.34
N PHE A 53 13.09 6.34 -5.59
CA PHE A 53 12.73 5.33 -6.56
C PHE A 53 13.96 4.71 -7.22
N THR A 54 13.78 3.53 -7.74
CA THR A 54 14.84 2.87 -8.52
C THR A 54 15.26 3.71 -9.72
N THR A 55 16.54 3.67 -10.04
CA THR A 55 17.13 4.23 -11.28
C THR A 55 17.09 3.24 -12.44
N ASN A 56 16.57 2.00 -12.23
CA ASN A 56 16.41 1.02 -13.29
C ASN A 56 15.54 1.57 -14.42
N GLN A 57 15.93 1.29 -15.67
CA GLN A 57 15.16 1.70 -16.84
C GLN A 57 13.83 0.93 -16.97
N VAL A 58 13.81 -0.33 -16.52
CA VAL A 58 12.60 -1.17 -16.50
C VAL A 58 11.91 -0.97 -15.15
N GLN A 59 10.92 -0.07 -15.11
CA GLN A 59 10.17 0.25 -13.90
C GLN A 59 8.76 -0.32 -13.98
N ALA A 60 8.29 -0.88 -12.85
CA ALA A 60 6.91 -1.33 -12.72
C ALA A 60 5.92 -0.17 -12.88
N ALA A 61 4.72 -0.46 -13.33
CA ALA A 61 3.68 0.54 -13.55
C ALA A 61 3.34 1.36 -12.27
N PRO A 62 3.23 0.76 -11.07
CA PRO A 62 3.06 1.52 -9.82
C PRO A 62 4.19 2.52 -9.58
N VAL A 63 5.45 2.13 -9.82
CA VAL A 63 6.62 3.01 -9.65
C VAL A 63 6.53 4.23 -10.56
N GLN A 64 6.11 4.03 -11.82
CA GLN A 64 5.95 5.13 -12.78
C GLN A 64 4.84 6.10 -12.35
N LEU A 65 3.72 5.58 -11.86
CA LEU A 65 2.60 6.38 -11.34
C LEU A 65 3.00 7.16 -10.10
N ASP A 66 3.59 6.50 -9.12
CA ASP A 66 3.91 7.09 -7.81
C ASP A 66 4.98 8.19 -7.90
N LYS A 67 5.90 8.11 -8.86
CA LYS A 67 6.81 9.22 -9.15
C LYS A 67 6.08 10.53 -9.46
N THR A 68 4.89 10.45 -10.05
CA THR A 68 4.05 11.63 -10.31
C THR A 68 3.24 12.01 -9.08
N VAL A 69 2.68 11.02 -8.39
CA VAL A 69 1.83 11.24 -7.20
C VAL A 69 2.58 12.00 -6.11
N ILE A 70 3.81 11.59 -5.78
CA ILE A 70 4.57 12.21 -4.68
C ILE A 70 5.08 13.63 -4.99
N GLN A 71 5.00 14.10 -6.24
CA GLN A 71 5.42 15.47 -6.59
C GLN A 71 4.59 16.54 -5.88
N ASN A 72 3.36 16.21 -5.50
CA ASN A 72 2.49 17.09 -4.72
C ASN A 72 2.92 17.22 -3.24
N GLY A 73 3.87 16.40 -2.78
CA GLY A 73 4.36 16.40 -1.41
C GLY A 73 3.36 15.88 -0.37
N GLN A 74 2.19 15.40 -0.79
CA GLN A 74 1.14 14.88 0.08
C GLN A 74 0.48 13.65 -0.52
N ILE A 75 0.15 12.67 0.35
CA ILE A 75 -0.74 11.54 0.05
C ILE A 75 -1.69 11.32 1.23
N GLN A 76 -2.78 10.62 0.99
CA GLN A 76 -3.75 10.28 2.04
C GLN A 76 -4.01 8.78 2.11
N ALA A 77 -3.73 8.05 1.03
CA ALA A 77 -3.87 6.60 1.01
C ALA A 77 -2.75 5.92 0.20
N ILE A 78 -2.51 4.66 0.55
CA ILE A 78 -1.69 3.73 -0.22
C ILE A 78 -2.49 2.44 -0.38
N VAL A 79 -2.77 2.02 -1.61
CA VAL A 79 -3.36 0.72 -1.90
C VAL A 79 -2.28 -0.25 -2.38
N VAL A 80 -2.29 -1.47 -1.84
CA VAL A 80 -1.25 -2.47 -2.08
C VAL A 80 -1.89 -3.79 -2.48
N ASN A 81 -1.45 -4.39 -3.59
CA ASN A 81 -1.71 -5.79 -3.86
C ASN A 81 -0.43 -6.63 -3.81
N SER A 82 -0.58 -7.89 -3.41
CA SER A 82 0.46 -8.90 -3.51
C SER A 82 -0.01 -10.10 -4.34
N GLY A 83 0.95 -10.85 -4.89
CA GLY A 83 0.70 -11.97 -5.81
C GLY A 83 0.97 -11.64 -7.28
N ASN A 84 0.81 -10.37 -7.68
CA ASN A 84 1.12 -9.87 -9.02
C ASN A 84 1.82 -8.51 -8.90
N ALA A 85 2.98 -8.35 -9.54
CA ALA A 85 3.82 -7.16 -9.41
C ALA A 85 3.39 -6.01 -10.33
N ASN A 86 2.50 -6.24 -11.28
CA ASN A 86 2.17 -5.27 -12.33
C ASN A 86 3.43 -4.64 -12.96
N ALA A 87 4.43 -5.47 -13.23
CA ALA A 87 5.72 -5.09 -13.79
C ALA A 87 5.94 -5.81 -15.11
N VAL A 88 6.59 -5.12 -16.06
CA VAL A 88 6.81 -5.62 -17.44
C VAL A 88 5.47 -5.97 -18.13
N THR A 89 4.46 -5.15 -17.90
CA THR A 89 3.09 -5.33 -18.42
C THR A 89 2.72 -4.29 -19.50
N GLY A 90 3.67 -3.44 -19.90
CA GLY A 90 3.46 -2.44 -20.94
C GLY A 90 2.42 -1.39 -20.56
N ALA A 91 1.77 -0.79 -21.56
CA ALA A 91 0.80 0.29 -21.35
C ALA A 91 -0.42 -0.14 -20.55
N ILE A 92 -0.86 -1.39 -20.67
CA ILE A 92 -2.00 -1.92 -19.90
C ILE A 92 -1.72 -1.91 -18.40
N GLY A 93 -0.45 -2.19 -18.00
CA GLY A 93 -0.06 -2.14 -16.60
C GLY A 93 -0.22 -0.75 -15.98
N LEU A 94 0.14 0.31 -16.71
CA LEU A 94 -0.05 1.68 -16.25
C LEU A 94 -1.54 2.04 -16.16
N THR A 95 -2.36 1.58 -17.10
CA THR A 95 -3.82 1.74 -17.04
C THR A 95 -4.37 1.05 -15.79
N HIS A 96 -3.94 -0.17 -15.48
CA HIS A 96 -4.37 -0.89 -14.29
C HIS A 96 -3.95 -0.19 -12.98
N ALA A 97 -2.71 0.33 -12.92
CA ALA A 97 -2.28 1.10 -11.75
C ALA A 97 -3.13 2.34 -11.52
N LYS A 98 -3.45 3.10 -12.58
CA LYS A 98 -4.36 4.25 -12.53
C LYS A 98 -5.80 3.85 -12.15
N THR A 99 -6.27 2.70 -12.59
CA THR A 99 -7.58 2.18 -12.20
C THR A 99 -7.62 1.86 -10.71
N MET A 100 -6.58 1.18 -10.18
CA MET A 100 -6.46 0.95 -8.72
C MET A 100 -6.50 2.26 -7.95
N GLN A 101 -5.73 3.26 -8.39
CA GLN A 101 -5.69 4.59 -7.78
C GLN A 101 -7.09 5.23 -7.76
N ALA A 102 -7.75 5.30 -8.90
CA ALA A 102 -9.05 5.96 -9.05
C ALA A 102 -10.16 5.28 -8.23
N VAL A 103 -10.21 3.93 -8.24
CA VAL A 103 -11.21 3.17 -7.47
C VAL A 103 -10.98 3.32 -5.97
N THR A 104 -9.72 3.31 -5.52
CA THR A 104 -9.38 3.54 -4.11
C THR A 104 -9.77 4.96 -3.69
N ALA A 105 -9.46 5.96 -4.49
CA ALA A 105 -9.83 7.34 -4.23
C ALA A 105 -11.36 7.53 -4.12
N ALA A 106 -12.12 6.92 -5.04
CA ALA A 106 -13.58 6.95 -5.01
C ALA A 106 -14.14 6.27 -3.76
N GLN A 107 -13.60 5.10 -3.36
CA GLN A 107 -14.02 4.38 -2.15
C GLN A 107 -13.79 5.19 -0.88
N LEU A 108 -12.68 5.94 -0.81
CA LEU A 108 -12.30 6.78 0.32
C LEU A 108 -12.85 8.21 0.25
N ASN A 109 -13.52 8.57 -0.86
CA ASN A 109 -14.02 9.92 -1.14
C ASN A 109 -12.90 11.00 -1.06
N ILE A 110 -11.75 10.71 -1.65
CA ILE A 110 -10.59 11.61 -1.74
C ILE A 110 -10.15 11.82 -3.20
N SER A 111 -9.25 12.77 -3.45
CA SER A 111 -8.68 12.97 -4.79
C SER A 111 -7.75 11.81 -5.17
N PRO A 112 -7.80 11.29 -6.42
CA PRO A 112 -6.86 10.29 -6.92
C PRO A 112 -5.39 10.70 -6.75
N GLU A 113 -5.08 11.98 -6.84
CA GLU A 113 -3.73 12.53 -6.67
C GLU A 113 -3.15 12.30 -5.26
N LEU A 114 -4.00 11.95 -4.28
CA LEU A 114 -3.61 11.63 -2.91
C LEU A 114 -3.46 10.12 -2.65
N VAL A 115 -3.56 9.29 -3.70
CA VAL A 115 -3.47 7.84 -3.58
C VAL A 115 -2.23 7.30 -4.29
N ALA A 116 -1.34 6.68 -3.55
CA ALA A 116 -0.23 5.89 -4.09
C ALA A 116 -0.64 4.42 -4.28
N VAL A 117 0.02 3.73 -5.21
CA VAL A 117 -0.28 2.34 -5.58
C VAL A 117 0.97 1.48 -5.47
N SER A 118 0.86 0.32 -4.86
CA SER A 118 1.95 -0.64 -4.78
C SER A 118 1.50 -2.03 -5.23
N SER A 119 2.33 -2.72 -5.99
CA SER A 119 2.08 -4.09 -6.44
C SER A 119 3.35 -4.92 -6.30
N THR A 120 3.21 -6.13 -5.79
CA THR A 120 4.34 -7.03 -5.59
C THR A 120 3.96 -8.48 -5.92
N GLY A 121 4.91 -9.28 -6.42
CA GLY A 121 4.70 -10.69 -6.75
C GLY A 121 5.21 -11.07 -8.14
N VAL A 122 4.43 -11.82 -8.89
CA VAL A 122 4.81 -12.33 -10.23
C VAL A 122 4.94 -11.19 -11.22
N ILE A 123 6.02 -11.20 -11.99
CA ILE A 123 6.36 -10.22 -13.03
C ILE A 123 5.90 -10.74 -14.41
N GLY A 124 5.53 -9.84 -15.32
CA GLY A 124 5.21 -10.14 -16.71
C GLY A 124 3.79 -10.70 -16.94
N GLN A 125 2.97 -10.74 -15.89
CA GLN A 125 1.55 -11.12 -16.01
C GLN A 125 0.65 -9.90 -15.86
N PRO A 126 -0.35 -9.70 -16.73
CA PRO A 126 -1.35 -8.66 -16.55
C PRO A 126 -2.02 -8.78 -15.17
N LEU A 127 -2.20 -7.65 -14.50
CA LEU A 127 -2.93 -7.61 -13.24
C LEU A 127 -4.42 -7.92 -13.51
N PRO A 128 -5.07 -8.86 -12.80
CA PRO A 128 -6.50 -9.13 -12.95
C PRO A 128 -7.31 -7.98 -12.32
N ILE A 129 -7.44 -6.89 -13.06
CA ILE A 129 -7.92 -5.60 -12.55
C ILE A 129 -9.35 -5.66 -12.02
N ASP A 130 -10.22 -6.46 -12.66
CA ASP A 130 -11.60 -6.61 -12.19
C ASP A 130 -11.67 -7.25 -10.80
N THR A 131 -10.81 -8.24 -10.54
CA THR A 131 -10.66 -8.87 -9.21
C THR A 131 -10.16 -7.85 -8.18
N VAL A 132 -9.17 -7.04 -8.56
CA VAL A 132 -8.59 -6.03 -7.68
C VAL A 132 -9.61 -4.93 -7.35
N THR A 133 -10.31 -4.41 -8.34
CA THR A 133 -11.32 -3.36 -8.14
C THR A 133 -12.51 -3.83 -7.30
N ALA A 134 -13.01 -5.05 -7.56
CA ALA A 134 -14.02 -5.68 -6.72
C ALA A 134 -13.52 -5.93 -5.28
N GLY A 135 -12.22 -6.16 -5.12
CA GLY A 135 -11.57 -6.32 -3.82
C GLY A 135 -11.45 -5.00 -3.06
N ILE A 136 -11.06 -3.91 -3.73
CA ILE A 136 -10.96 -2.57 -3.11
C ILE A 136 -12.31 -2.17 -2.50
N ALA A 137 -13.43 -2.47 -3.17
CA ALA A 137 -14.77 -2.18 -2.66
C ALA A 137 -15.13 -2.93 -1.35
N LYS A 138 -14.36 -3.95 -0.97
CA LYS A 138 -14.56 -4.73 0.27
C LYS A 138 -13.66 -4.26 1.42
N LEU A 139 -12.66 -3.42 1.14
CA LEU A 139 -11.80 -2.86 2.17
C LEU A 139 -12.60 -1.87 3.03
N ASN A 140 -12.30 -1.86 4.33
CA ASN A 140 -13.01 -1.06 5.32
C ASN A 140 -12.05 -0.12 6.05
N ILE A 141 -12.44 1.14 6.28
CA ILE A 141 -11.67 2.09 7.07
C ILE A 141 -11.50 1.59 8.52
N ASP A 142 -12.55 1.01 9.08
CA ASP A 142 -12.55 0.42 10.43
C ASP A 142 -12.10 -1.05 10.43
N GLY A 143 -11.31 -1.44 9.42
CA GLY A 143 -10.84 -2.80 9.23
C GLY A 143 -9.72 -3.19 10.20
N ASP A 144 -9.18 -4.39 9.98
CA ASP A 144 -8.11 -4.96 10.79
C ASP A 144 -6.73 -4.59 10.23
N ALA A 145 -6.05 -3.66 10.90
CA ALA A 145 -4.71 -3.21 10.52
C ALA A 145 -3.65 -4.34 10.49
N ASP A 146 -3.79 -5.37 11.30
CA ASP A 146 -2.93 -6.56 11.25
C ASP A 146 -3.13 -7.36 9.97
N SER A 147 -4.31 -7.32 9.41
CA SER A 147 -4.65 -7.89 8.12
C SER A 147 -3.90 -7.23 6.96
N PHE A 148 -3.60 -5.94 7.06
CA PHE A 148 -2.77 -5.24 6.08
C PHE A 148 -1.36 -5.83 6.03
N ALA A 149 -0.72 -6.00 7.19
CA ALA A 149 0.63 -6.58 7.27
C ALA A 149 0.70 -8.01 6.70
N GLU A 150 -0.40 -8.76 6.79
CA GLU A 150 -0.52 -10.07 6.14
C GLU A 150 -0.71 -9.96 4.62
N ALA A 151 -1.52 -9.00 4.18
CA ALA A 151 -1.86 -8.80 2.76
C ALA A 151 -0.67 -8.40 1.89
N ILE A 152 0.30 -7.68 2.43
CA ILE A 152 1.47 -7.20 1.68
C ILE A 152 2.60 -8.25 1.54
N LYS A 153 2.53 -9.37 2.27
CA LYS A 153 3.57 -10.43 2.20
C LYS A 153 3.57 -11.13 0.85
N THR A 154 4.76 -11.49 0.37
CA THR A 154 4.95 -12.37 -0.78
C THR A 154 5.71 -13.63 -0.37
N THR A 155 7.04 -13.55 -0.27
CA THR A 155 7.93 -14.65 0.11
C THR A 155 8.23 -14.70 1.60
N ASP A 156 7.82 -13.68 2.35
CA ASP A 156 8.00 -13.64 3.80
C ASP A 156 7.17 -14.73 4.49
N THR A 157 7.84 -15.50 5.34
CA THR A 157 7.22 -16.59 6.11
C THR A 157 6.54 -16.10 7.38
N VAL A 158 6.97 -14.94 7.89
CA VAL A 158 6.46 -14.31 9.11
C VAL A 158 6.03 -12.87 8.86
N LYS A 159 5.08 -12.38 9.66
CA LYS A 159 4.73 -10.97 9.72
C LYS A 159 5.87 -10.19 10.39
N LYS A 160 6.29 -9.09 9.80
CA LYS A 160 7.36 -8.21 10.30
C LYS A 160 6.78 -6.85 10.61
N THR A 161 6.51 -6.56 11.85
CA THR A 161 5.99 -5.28 12.33
C THR A 161 6.74 -4.84 13.58
N ILE A 162 6.95 -3.54 13.71
CA ILE A 162 7.42 -2.91 14.93
C ILE A 162 6.79 -1.52 15.04
N THR A 163 6.35 -1.17 16.21
CA THR A 163 5.87 0.18 16.53
C THR A 163 6.76 0.78 17.59
N ILE A 164 7.27 1.96 17.32
CA ILE A 164 8.13 2.71 18.23
C ILE A 164 7.52 4.09 18.50
N GLN A 165 7.72 4.58 19.70
CA GLN A 165 7.35 5.93 20.12
C GLN A 165 8.60 6.67 20.60
N SER A 166 8.78 7.91 20.14
CA SER A 166 9.78 8.84 20.66
C SER A 166 9.09 9.90 21.51
N GLU A 167 9.73 10.28 22.61
CA GLU A 167 9.35 11.44 23.40
C GLU A 167 9.81 12.75 22.72
#